data_9f3ed07b07f4882aedc650080cd4cc20
#
_entry.id   9f3ed07b07f4882aedc650080cd4cc20
#
_cell.length_a   1.000
_cell.length_b   1.000
_cell.length_c   1.000
_cell.angle_alpha   90.00
_cell.angle_beta   90.00
_cell.angle_gamma   90.00
#
_symmetry.space_group_name_H-M   'P 1'
#
loop_
_entity.id
_entity.type
_entity.pdbx_description
1 polymer ?
#
loop_
_entity_poly.entity_id
_entity_poly.type
_entity_poly.pdbx_seq_one_letter_code
_entity_poly.pdbx_strand_id
1 'polypeptide(L)'
;MRVLITGTSSGIGKAIAEKFLKEGFDVTGFDRKEASISQDSYTHFCLDIRDREQYPALAPFDIVINNAGVQNENDIDINLKGTIAITEAYGIHDAIRAVLMIGSASGHTGAEFPEYTASKGGVLAYTKNVALRIAPYGGTCNSLDFGGVLTELNLPVTEDQKLWDQIMDLTPLKRWMTVEETADWAYFMTVTNRFCTGQNILI
;
A
#
# COMPACT_ATOMS: atom_id res chain seq x y z
N MET A 1 15.15 7.77 9.47
CA MET A 1 14.35 8.05 8.25
C MET A 1 12.89 8.02 8.60
N ARG A 2 12.10 8.88 7.94
CA ARG A 2 10.67 9.06 8.20
C ARG A 2 9.82 8.41 7.11
N VAL A 3 8.85 7.61 7.52
CA VAL A 3 7.96 6.87 6.59
C VAL A 3 6.51 7.23 6.88
N LEU A 4 5.75 7.57 5.86
CA LEU A 4 4.29 7.68 5.92
C LEU A 4 3.68 6.40 5.34
N ILE A 5 2.76 5.79 6.07
CA ILE A 5 2.02 4.60 5.63
C ILE A 5 0.53 4.84 5.85
N THR A 6 -0.29 4.55 4.86
CA THR A 6 -1.74 4.62 5.00
C THR A 6 -2.36 3.24 5.23
N GLY A 7 -3.42 3.15 6.04
CA GLY A 7 -4.10 1.89 6.37
C GLY A 7 -3.36 1.05 7.40
N THR A 8 -2.82 1.67 8.46
CA THR A 8 -1.90 1.01 9.41
C THR A 8 -2.57 0.31 10.59
N SER A 9 -3.89 0.36 10.72
CA SER A 9 -4.57 -0.24 11.88
C SER A 9 -4.84 -1.74 11.75
N SER A 10 -4.67 -2.33 10.56
CA SER A 10 -4.88 -3.77 10.32
C SER A 10 -4.14 -4.27 9.07
N GLY A 11 -4.10 -5.60 8.90
CA GLY A 11 -3.65 -6.28 7.68
C GLY A 11 -2.27 -5.87 7.19
N ILE A 12 -2.15 -5.70 5.88
CA ILE A 12 -0.88 -5.41 5.17
C ILE A 12 -0.24 -4.12 5.70
N GLY A 13 -1.00 -3.03 5.84
CA GLY A 13 -0.45 -1.75 6.29
C GLY A 13 0.10 -1.79 7.70
N LYS A 14 -0.55 -2.54 8.61
CA LYS A 14 -0.04 -2.77 9.96
C LYS A 14 1.28 -3.54 9.93
N ALA A 15 1.34 -4.64 9.18
CA ALA A 15 2.56 -5.45 9.08
C ALA A 15 3.73 -4.65 8.49
N ILE A 16 3.46 -3.82 7.47
CA ILE A 16 4.47 -2.91 6.91
C ILE A 16 4.95 -1.93 7.98
N ALA A 17 4.04 -1.29 8.72
CA ALA A 17 4.41 -0.35 9.77
C ALA A 17 5.26 -1.01 10.86
N GLU A 18 4.89 -2.19 11.34
CA GLU A 18 5.64 -2.97 12.32
C GLU A 18 7.03 -3.37 11.81
N LYS A 19 7.15 -3.75 10.53
CA LYS A 19 8.44 -4.03 9.89
C LYS A 19 9.35 -2.81 9.91
N PHE A 20 8.87 -1.65 9.48
CA PHE A 20 9.67 -0.42 9.44
C PHE A 20 10.08 0.06 10.84
N LEU A 21 9.19 -0.06 11.84
CA LEU A 21 9.49 0.23 13.23
C LEU A 21 10.61 -0.67 13.77
N LYS A 22 10.55 -1.97 13.49
CA LYS A 22 11.57 -2.96 13.85
C LYS A 22 12.94 -2.63 13.25
N GLU A 23 12.94 -2.06 12.04
CA GLU A 23 14.16 -1.64 11.33
C GLU A 23 14.64 -0.22 11.75
N GLY A 24 14.03 0.39 12.77
CA GLY A 24 14.46 1.66 13.36
C GLY A 24 14.03 2.92 12.59
N PHE A 25 12.92 2.85 11.86
CA PHE A 25 12.33 4.01 11.19
C PHE A 25 11.33 4.73 12.09
N ASP A 26 11.18 6.04 11.88
CA ASP A 26 10.07 6.81 12.45
C ASP A 26 8.86 6.66 11.52
N VAL A 27 7.81 6.00 11.99
CA VAL A 27 6.62 5.70 11.18
C VAL A 27 5.46 6.60 11.56
N THR A 28 4.89 7.25 10.55
CA THR A 28 3.61 7.95 10.67
C THR A 28 2.53 7.11 9.99
N GLY A 29 1.52 6.72 10.73
CA GLY A 29 0.38 5.97 10.22
C GLY A 29 -0.85 6.85 10.04
N PHE A 30 -1.51 6.76 8.89
CA PHE A 30 -2.84 7.32 8.64
C PHE A 30 -3.84 6.18 8.51
N ASP A 31 -4.91 6.21 9.30
CA ASP A 31 -6.02 5.28 9.20
C ASP A 31 -7.31 5.94 9.69
N ARG A 32 -8.47 5.47 9.22
CA ARG A 32 -9.76 5.90 9.74
C ARG A 32 -10.13 5.25 11.10
N LYS A 33 -9.42 4.18 11.47
CA LYS A 33 -9.55 3.50 12.76
C LYS A 33 -8.48 3.98 13.73
N GLU A 34 -8.72 3.76 15.00
CA GLU A 34 -7.75 4.01 16.07
C GLU A 34 -6.46 3.21 15.88
N ALA A 35 -5.39 3.69 16.52
CA ALA A 35 -4.09 3.03 16.50
C ALA A 35 -4.16 1.61 17.07
N SER A 36 -3.58 0.65 16.34
CA SER A 36 -3.36 -0.73 16.83
C SER A 36 -1.90 -1.02 17.17
N ILE A 37 -1.02 -0.04 16.98
CA ILE A 37 0.42 -0.10 17.26
C ILE A 37 0.73 0.88 18.39
N SER A 38 1.49 0.42 19.39
CA SER A 38 1.93 1.25 20.53
C SER A 38 3.44 1.14 20.67
N GLN A 39 4.17 2.07 20.03
CA GLN A 39 5.64 2.18 20.08
C GLN A 39 6.03 3.66 20.01
N ASP A 40 7.13 4.07 20.66
CA ASP A 40 7.57 5.47 20.74
C ASP A 40 7.87 6.09 19.37
N SER A 41 8.38 5.29 18.41
CA SER A 41 8.68 5.73 17.03
C SER A 41 7.47 5.66 16.10
N TYR A 42 6.26 5.43 16.62
CA TYR A 42 5.02 5.40 15.85
C TYR A 42 4.11 6.57 16.21
N THR A 43 3.74 7.35 15.21
CA THR A 43 2.75 8.43 15.35
C THR A 43 1.52 8.09 14.50
N HIS A 44 0.34 8.12 15.10
CA HIS A 44 -0.91 7.81 14.42
C HIS A 44 -1.79 9.03 14.25
N PHE A 45 -2.40 9.16 13.06
CA PHE A 45 -3.45 10.12 12.78
C PHE A 45 -4.71 9.38 12.35
N CYS A 46 -5.78 9.53 13.13
CA CYS A 46 -7.09 9.00 12.76
C CYS A 46 -7.74 9.96 11.77
N LEU A 47 -7.69 9.63 10.47
CA LEU A 47 -8.23 10.45 9.40
C LEU A 47 -8.67 9.62 8.19
N ASP A 48 -9.56 10.19 7.38
CA ASP A 48 -9.95 9.62 6.09
C ASP A 48 -9.09 10.23 4.97
N ILE A 49 -8.43 9.38 4.20
CA ILE A 49 -7.56 9.83 3.09
C ILE A 49 -8.30 10.55 1.96
N ARG A 50 -9.63 10.56 1.96
CA ARG A 50 -10.44 11.37 1.03
C ARG A 50 -10.57 12.82 1.47
N ASP A 51 -10.43 13.09 2.76
CA ASP A 51 -10.63 14.41 3.36
C ASP A 51 -9.29 15.15 3.51
N ARG A 52 -8.95 15.93 2.50
CA ARG A 52 -7.70 16.69 2.47
C ARG A 52 -7.62 17.78 3.54
N GLU A 53 -8.76 18.26 4.07
CA GLU A 53 -8.79 19.29 5.11
C GLU A 53 -8.27 18.74 6.45
N GLN A 54 -8.34 17.41 6.64
CA GLN A 54 -7.78 16.74 7.84
C GLN A 54 -6.28 16.48 7.75
N TYR A 55 -5.63 16.73 6.61
CA TYR A 55 -4.23 16.41 6.43
C TYR A 55 -3.33 17.28 7.30
N PRO A 56 -2.57 16.72 8.25
CA PRO A 56 -1.68 17.48 9.11
C PRO A 56 -0.50 18.06 8.32
N ALA A 57 -0.09 19.28 8.68
CA ALA A 57 1.16 19.84 8.17
C ALA A 57 2.35 19.12 8.82
N LEU A 58 3.03 18.26 8.06
CA LEU A 58 4.15 17.46 8.53
C LEU A 58 5.43 17.81 7.76
N ALA A 59 6.57 17.59 8.39
CA ALA A 59 7.85 17.68 7.70
C ALA A 59 7.95 16.58 6.63
N PRO A 60 8.75 16.78 5.56
CA PRO A 60 8.88 15.82 4.46
C PRO A 60 9.22 14.41 4.91
N PHE A 61 8.70 13.42 4.23
CA PHE A 61 8.98 12.01 4.44
C PHE A 61 10.04 11.52 3.45
N ASP A 62 10.88 10.57 3.89
CA ASP A 62 11.79 9.86 2.99
C ASP A 62 11.04 8.85 2.12
N ILE A 63 10.00 8.22 2.69
CA ILE A 63 9.23 7.15 2.05
C ILE A 63 7.73 7.40 2.28
N VAL A 64 6.94 7.20 1.23
CA VAL A 64 5.46 7.19 1.32
C VAL A 64 4.93 5.87 0.79
N ILE A 65 4.12 5.17 1.60
CA ILE A 65 3.50 3.89 1.23
C ILE A 65 1.98 4.04 1.25
N ASN A 66 1.41 3.99 0.06
CA ASN A 66 -0.03 4.06 -0.16
C ASN A 66 -0.62 2.65 -0.10
N ASN A 67 -1.15 2.28 1.08
CA ASN A 67 -1.75 0.97 1.30
C ASN A 67 -3.25 1.04 1.59
N ALA A 68 -3.75 2.13 2.18
CA ALA A 68 -5.17 2.26 2.51
C ALA A 68 -6.05 1.94 1.28
N GLY A 69 -6.98 1.03 1.48
CA GLY A 69 -7.87 0.60 0.41
C GLY A 69 -9.02 -0.22 0.95
N VAL A 70 -10.04 -0.36 0.13
CA VAL A 70 -11.25 -1.14 0.38
C VAL A 70 -11.58 -1.98 -0.84
N GLN A 71 -12.53 -2.90 -0.70
CA GLN A 71 -13.04 -3.70 -1.78
C GLN A 71 -14.56 -3.68 -1.73
N ASN A 72 -15.18 -3.28 -2.86
CA ASN A 72 -16.62 -3.16 -3.03
C ASN A 72 -17.29 -2.08 -2.16
N GLU A 73 -16.56 -1.00 -1.83
CA GLU A 73 -17.05 0.14 -1.03
C GLU A 73 -16.35 1.45 -1.45
N ASN A 74 -16.92 2.23 -2.35
CA ASN A 74 -16.30 3.50 -2.78
C ASN A 74 -14.86 3.36 -3.29
N ASP A 75 -14.58 2.29 -3.99
CA ASP A 75 -13.24 1.88 -4.40
C ASP A 75 -12.50 2.96 -5.18
N ILE A 76 -13.17 3.66 -6.10
CA ILE A 76 -12.57 4.74 -6.89
C ILE A 76 -12.14 5.91 -5.99
N ASP A 77 -13.00 6.30 -5.04
CA ASP A 77 -12.72 7.46 -4.20
C ASP A 77 -11.63 7.17 -3.17
N ILE A 78 -11.59 5.97 -2.61
CA ILE A 78 -10.61 5.59 -1.60
C ILE A 78 -9.32 5.10 -2.26
N ASN A 79 -9.39 4.03 -3.06
CA ASN A 79 -8.20 3.35 -3.55
C ASN A 79 -7.42 4.19 -4.57
N LEU A 80 -8.11 4.99 -5.40
CA LEU A 80 -7.47 5.79 -6.43
C LEU A 80 -7.36 7.27 -6.05
N LYS A 81 -8.47 7.97 -5.80
CA LYS A 81 -8.43 9.40 -5.51
C LYS A 81 -7.74 9.70 -4.18
N GLY A 82 -7.96 8.88 -3.13
CA GLY A 82 -7.29 8.98 -1.85
C GLY A 82 -5.78 8.75 -1.99
N THR A 83 -5.36 7.73 -2.72
CA THR A 83 -3.95 7.46 -3.05
C THR A 83 -3.29 8.64 -3.77
N ILE A 84 -3.97 9.21 -4.77
CA ILE A 84 -3.50 10.42 -5.46
C ILE A 84 -3.37 11.57 -4.46
N ALA A 85 -4.38 11.80 -3.61
CA ALA A 85 -4.39 12.90 -2.66
C ALA A 85 -3.22 12.83 -1.67
N ILE A 86 -2.95 11.67 -1.08
CA ILE A 86 -1.82 11.43 -0.18
C ILE A 86 -0.48 11.63 -0.90
N THR A 87 -0.35 11.07 -2.10
CA THR A 87 0.90 11.19 -2.86
C THR A 87 1.20 12.63 -3.24
N GLU A 88 0.19 13.40 -3.69
CA GLU A 88 0.37 14.81 -4.02
C GLU A 88 0.72 15.66 -2.79
N ALA A 89 0.19 15.32 -1.62
CA ALA A 89 0.45 16.05 -0.38
C ALA A 89 1.83 15.75 0.23
N TYR A 90 2.29 14.49 0.13
CA TYR A 90 3.43 14.04 0.92
C TYR A 90 4.51 13.29 0.13
N GLY A 91 4.25 12.92 -1.13
CA GLY A 91 5.14 12.06 -1.92
C GLY A 91 5.88 12.76 -3.07
N ILE A 92 5.57 14.03 -3.36
CA ILE A 92 6.18 14.76 -4.49
C ILE A 92 6.99 15.95 -3.96
N HIS A 93 8.24 15.72 -3.63
CA HIS A 93 9.20 16.74 -3.19
C HIS A 93 10.65 16.22 -3.35
N ASP A 94 11.61 17.11 -3.22
CA ASP A 94 13.04 16.86 -3.51
C ASP A 94 13.75 15.93 -2.50
N ALA A 95 13.20 15.75 -1.30
CA ALA A 95 13.74 14.85 -0.30
C ALA A 95 13.19 13.42 -0.40
N ILE A 96 12.20 13.15 -1.28
CA ILE A 96 11.59 11.82 -1.41
C ILE A 96 12.58 10.80 -1.97
N ARG A 97 12.62 9.63 -1.39
CA ARG A 97 13.45 8.50 -1.81
C ARG A 97 12.66 7.39 -2.48
N ALA A 98 11.47 7.13 -1.95
CA ALA A 98 10.61 6.12 -2.53
C ALA A 98 9.13 6.41 -2.27
N VAL A 99 8.29 6.14 -3.29
CA VAL A 99 6.85 6.03 -3.16
C VAL A 99 6.48 4.60 -3.54
N LEU A 100 5.67 3.94 -2.71
CA LEU A 100 5.16 2.60 -2.97
C LEU A 100 3.64 2.64 -3.01
N MET A 101 3.08 2.00 -4.02
CA MET A 101 1.65 1.77 -4.14
C MET A 101 1.32 0.31 -3.85
N ILE A 102 0.34 0.04 -3.02
CA ILE A 102 -0.21 -1.30 -2.88
C ILE A 102 -1.34 -1.47 -3.90
N GLY A 103 -0.99 -2.13 -4.98
CA GLY A 103 -1.89 -2.45 -6.08
C GLY A 103 -2.73 -3.71 -5.81
N SER A 104 -3.05 -4.43 -6.87
CA SER A 104 -3.71 -5.73 -6.83
C SER A 104 -3.53 -6.45 -8.16
N ALA A 105 -3.51 -7.77 -8.14
CA ALA A 105 -3.60 -8.61 -9.33
C ALA A 105 -4.84 -8.27 -10.17
N SER A 106 -5.95 -7.83 -9.54
CA SER A 106 -7.18 -7.41 -10.23
C SER A 106 -6.95 -6.25 -11.20
N GLY A 107 -6.01 -5.34 -10.89
CA GLY A 107 -5.65 -4.24 -11.79
C GLY A 107 -4.99 -4.70 -13.10
N HIS A 108 -4.41 -5.90 -13.12
CA HIS A 108 -3.81 -6.52 -14.31
C HIS A 108 -4.78 -7.44 -15.05
N THR A 109 -5.56 -8.21 -14.29
CA THR A 109 -6.39 -9.29 -14.85
C THR A 109 -7.79 -8.85 -15.24
N GLY A 110 -8.29 -7.75 -14.67
CA GLY A 110 -9.68 -7.34 -14.84
C GLY A 110 -10.67 -8.16 -14.02
N ALA A 111 -10.19 -9.04 -13.15
CA ALA A 111 -11.05 -9.87 -12.29
C ALA A 111 -11.61 -9.07 -11.09
N GLU A 112 -12.62 -9.66 -10.42
CA GLU A 112 -13.30 -9.14 -9.23
C GLU A 112 -14.28 -7.98 -9.52
N PHE A 113 -14.52 -7.11 -8.53
CA PHE A 113 -15.53 -6.06 -8.60
C PHE A 113 -15.13 -4.94 -9.58
N PRO A 114 -16.08 -4.42 -10.40
CA PRO A 114 -15.77 -3.47 -11.46
C PRO A 114 -15.04 -2.19 -10.98
N GLU A 115 -15.54 -1.55 -9.92
CA GLU A 115 -14.93 -0.32 -9.40
C GLU A 115 -13.58 -0.60 -8.73
N TYR A 116 -13.46 -1.72 -8.01
CA TYR A 116 -12.20 -2.17 -7.43
C TYR A 116 -11.14 -2.36 -8.50
N THR A 117 -11.45 -3.16 -9.51
CA THR A 117 -10.57 -3.42 -10.66
C THR A 117 -10.15 -2.12 -11.36
N ALA A 118 -11.12 -1.23 -11.64
CA ALA A 118 -10.84 0.06 -12.25
C ALA A 118 -9.96 0.94 -11.36
N SER A 119 -10.21 0.97 -10.04
CA SER A 119 -9.41 1.72 -9.09
C SER A 119 -7.96 1.23 -9.05
N LYS A 120 -7.77 -0.09 -9.01
CA LYS A 120 -6.42 -0.70 -8.98
C LYS A 120 -5.69 -0.53 -10.32
N GLY A 121 -6.38 -0.67 -11.45
CA GLY A 121 -5.82 -0.32 -12.77
C GLY A 121 -5.37 1.14 -12.86
N GLY A 122 -6.15 2.06 -12.27
CA GLY A 122 -5.78 3.47 -12.14
C GLY A 122 -4.51 3.68 -11.31
N VAL A 123 -4.35 2.94 -10.20
CA VAL A 123 -3.14 2.96 -9.36
C VAL A 123 -1.91 2.50 -10.16
N LEU A 124 -2.03 1.45 -10.99
CA LEU A 124 -0.92 0.98 -11.85
C LEU A 124 -0.45 2.07 -12.82
N ALA A 125 -1.38 2.78 -13.43
CA ALA A 125 -1.06 3.89 -14.34
C ALA A 125 -0.45 5.07 -13.57
N TYR A 126 -1.01 5.41 -12.40
CA TYR A 126 -0.53 6.51 -11.56
C TYR A 126 0.87 6.25 -11.00
N THR A 127 1.23 5.02 -10.68
CA THR A 127 2.59 4.60 -10.30
C THR A 127 3.64 5.11 -11.30
N LYS A 128 3.39 4.92 -12.59
CA LYS A 128 4.29 5.37 -13.68
C LYS A 128 4.37 6.89 -13.77
N ASN A 129 3.25 7.58 -13.57
CA ASN A 129 3.21 9.05 -13.54
C ASN A 129 4.07 9.60 -12.39
N VAL A 130 3.90 9.06 -11.18
CA VAL A 130 4.69 9.46 -10.00
C VAL A 130 6.18 9.18 -10.23
N ALA A 131 6.53 8.00 -10.77
CA ALA A 131 7.91 7.63 -11.05
C ALA A 131 8.63 8.68 -11.93
N LEU A 132 7.98 9.15 -13.00
CA LEU A 132 8.53 10.18 -13.87
C LEU A 132 8.75 11.52 -13.15
N ARG A 133 7.86 11.86 -12.21
CA ARG A 133 7.87 13.15 -11.52
C ARG A 133 8.91 13.22 -10.40
N ILE A 134 9.20 12.10 -9.72
CA ILE A 134 10.19 12.06 -8.63
C ILE A 134 11.57 11.59 -9.07
N ALA A 135 11.70 11.03 -10.29
CA ALA A 135 12.99 10.62 -10.85
C ALA A 135 14.05 11.75 -10.88
N PRO A 136 13.71 13.03 -11.19
CA PRO A 136 14.68 14.13 -11.11
C PRO A 136 15.28 14.34 -9.71
N TYR A 137 14.62 13.88 -8.66
CA TYR A 137 15.10 13.93 -7.27
C TYR A 137 15.85 12.66 -6.86
N GLY A 138 15.99 11.68 -7.75
CA GLY A 138 16.57 10.37 -7.45
C GLY A 138 15.62 9.42 -6.73
N GLY A 139 14.34 9.77 -6.62
CA GLY A 139 13.30 8.94 -6.01
C GLY A 139 12.79 7.84 -6.94
N THR A 140 12.32 6.73 -6.37
CA THR A 140 11.69 5.62 -7.09
C THR A 140 10.21 5.51 -6.75
N CYS A 141 9.37 5.15 -7.73
CA CYS A 141 7.97 4.80 -7.49
C CYS A 141 7.63 3.50 -8.19
N ASN A 142 7.09 2.53 -7.44
CA ASN A 142 6.66 1.24 -7.96
C ASN A 142 5.34 0.82 -7.30
N SER A 143 4.65 -0.17 -7.87
CA SER A 143 3.56 -0.86 -7.18
C SER A 143 3.91 -2.32 -6.90
N LEU A 144 3.40 -2.83 -5.79
CA LEU A 144 3.33 -4.25 -5.45
C LEU A 144 1.88 -4.68 -5.59
N ASP A 145 1.62 -5.56 -6.54
CA ASP A 145 0.29 -5.91 -6.99
C ASP A 145 -0.02 -7.33 -6.54
N PHE A 146 -0.40 -7.43 -5.26
CA PHE A 146 -0.61 -8.71 -4.61
C PHE A 146 -1.84 -9.43 -5.15
N GLY A 147 -1.71 -10.77 -5.25
CA GLY A 147 -2.82 -11.69 -5.34
C GLY A 147 -3.45 -11.92 -3.96
N GLY A 148 -3.67 -13.19 -3.59
CA GLY A 148 -4.24 -13.53 -2.28
C GLY A 148 -3.25 -13.29 -1.13
N VAL A 149 -3.68 -12.53 -0.12
CA VAL A 149 -2.95 -12.29 1.14
C VAL A 149 -3.83 -12.69 2.32
N LEU A 150 -3.27 -13.37 3.31
CA LEU A 150 -3.96 -13.78 4.53
C LEU A 150 -4.22 -12.57 5.43
N THR A 151 -5.40 -11.97 5.28
CA THR A 151 -5.87 -10.81 6.04
C THR A 151 -7.29 -11.03 6.52
N GLU A 152 -7.73 -10.23 7.50
CA GLU A 152 -9.12 -10.25 7.97
C GLU A 152 -10.13 -9.96 6.83
N LEU A 153 -9.77 -9.13 5.85
CA LEU A 153 -10.62 -8.82 4.70
C LEU A 153 -10.93 -10.07 3.87
N ASN A 154 -10.02 -11.03 3.85
CA ASN A 154 -10.09 -12.24 3.04
C ASN A 154 -10.62 -13.47 3.80
N LEU A 155 -11.08 -13.32 5.06
CA LEU A 155 -11.70 -14.40 5.84
C LEU A 155 -12.85 -15.10 5.11
N PRO A 156 -13.77 -14.39 4.42
CA PRO A 156 -14.85 -15.07 3.69
C PRO A 156 -14.37 -16.07 2.64
N VAL A 157 -13.18 -15.87 2.09
CA VAL A 157 -12.56 -16.78 1.11
C VAL A 157 -11.84 -17.93 1.81
N THR A 158 -11.07 -17.62 2.87
CA THR A 158 -10.25 -18.61 3.57
C THR A 158 -11.08 -19.57 4.44
N GLU A 159 -12.28 -19.16 4.85
CA GLU A 159 -13.23 -19.99 5.63
C GLU A 159 -14.17 -20.82 4.74
N ASP A 160 -14.29 -20.51 3.45
CA ASP A 160 -15.01 -21.35 2.49
C ASP A 160 -14.07 -22.40 1.88
N GLN A 161 -14.07 -23.60 2.45
CA GLN A 161 -13.15 -24.68 2.02
C GLN A 161 -13.26 -24.99 0.54
N LYS A 162 -14.46 -24.97 -0.05
CA LYS A 162 -14.65 -25.28 -1.47
C LYS A 162 -14.04 -24.19 -2.36
N LEU A 163 -14.26 -22.93 -2.01
CA LEU A 163 -13.69 -21.78 -2.73
C LEU A 163 -12.17 -21.78 -2.56
N TRP A 164 -11.70 -22.04 -1.34
CA TRP A 164 -10.27 -22.14 -1.04
C TRP A 164 -9.56 -23.20 -1.88
N ASP A 165 -10.12 -24.41 -1.95
CA ASP A 165 -9.55 -25.50 -2.74
C ASP A 165 -9.46 -25.14 -4.23
N GLN A 166 -10.51 -24.51 -4.78
CA GLN A 166 -10.51 -24.03 -6.17
C GLN A 166 -9.41 -22.98 -6.44
N ILE A 167 -9.24 -22.04 -5.51
CA ILE A 167 -8.18 -21.02 -5.61
C ILE A 167 -6.80 -21.66 -5.49
N MET A 168 -6.63 -22.57 -4.54
CA MET A 168 -5.35 -23.29 -4.36
C MET A 168 -4.97 -24.14 -5.57
N ASP A 169 -5.94 -24.69 -6.29
CA ASP A 169 -5.67 -25.43 -7.53
C ASP A 169 -5.03 -24.55 -8.60
N LEU A 170 -5.40 -23.29 -8.65
CA LEU A 170 -4.86 -22.29 -9.58
C LEU A 170 -3.60 -21.59 -9.05
N THR A 171 -3.32 -21.68 -7.74
CA THR A 171 -2.19 -21.01 -7.09
C THR A 171 -0.95 -21.90 -7.14
N PRO A 172 0.14 -21.49 -7.83
CA PRO A 172 1.31 -22.35 -8.01
C PRO A 172 1.95 -22.81 -6.69
N LEU A 173 2.09 -21.90 -5.71
CA LEU A 173 2.67 -22.24 -4.40
C LEU A 173 1.70 -22.90 -3.43
N LYS A 174 0.44 -23.13 -3.84
CA LYS A 174 -0.60 -23.76 -3.02
C LYS A 174 -0.80 -23.10 -1.64
N ARG A 175 -0.55 -21.83 -1.56
CA ARG A 175 -0.82 -20.96 -0.39
C ARG A 175 -0.95 -19.50 -0.81
N TRP A 176 -1.61 -18.72 -0.01
CA TRP A 176 -1.55 -17.26 -0.08
C TRP A 176 -0.34 -16.72 0.69
N MET A 177 0.02 -15.49 0.36
CA MET A 177 1.08 -14.73 1.00
C MET A 177 0.67 -14.33 2.43
N THR A 178 1.61 -14.32 3.36
CA THR A 178 1.37 -13.74 4.69
C THR A 178 1.57 -12.23 4.66
N VAL A 179 1.06 -11.52 5.68
CA VAL A 179 1.24 -10.06 5.78
C VAL A 179 2.71 -9.69 6.03
N GLU A 180 3.48 -10.54 6.69
CA GLU A 180 4.92 -10.35 6.92
C GLU A 180 5.70 -10.42 5.60
N GLU A 181 5.35 -11.36 4.72
CA GLU A 181 5.96 -11.46 3.38
C GLU A 181 5.66 -10.21 2.55
N THR A 182 4.45 -9.63 2.66
CA THR A 182 4.14 -8.35 1.99
C THR A 182 4.97 -7.20 2.54
N ALA A 183 5.22 -7.18 3.85
CA ALA A 183 6.05 -6.17 4.50
C ALA A 183 7.52 -6.28 4.09
N ASP A 184 8.05 -7.48 3.92
CA ASP A 184 9.42 -7.71 3.41
C ASP A 184 9.58 -7.20 1.98
N TRP A 185 8.61 -7.43 1.11
CA TRP A 185 8.58 -6.87 -0.25
C TRP A 185 8.50 -5.34 -0.24
N ALA A 186 7.66 -4.76 0.62
CA ALA A 186 7.54 -3.31 0.75
C ALA A 186 8.87 -2.69 1.21
N TYR A 187 9.52 -3.30 2.18
CA TYR A 187 10.84 -2.88 2.66
C TYR A 187 11.90 -2.98 1.56
N PHE A 188 11.97 -4.11 0.86
CA PHE A 188 12.89 -4.30 -0.26
C PHE A 188 12.72 -3.20 -1.32
N MET A 189 11.50 -2.94 -1.76
CA MET A 189 11.21 -2.00 -2.84
C MET A 189 11.44 -0.53 -2.47
N THR A 190 11.38 -0.18 -1.19
CA THR A 190 11.51 1.22 -0.76
C THR A 190 12.86 1.54 -0.09
N VAL A 191 13.52 0.53 0.49
CA VAL A 191 14.79 0.72 1.22
C VAL A 191 15.98 0.14 0.47
N THR A 192 15.87 -1.10 -0.02
CA THR A 192 16.98 -1.80 -0.69
C THR A 192 17.07 -1.44 -2.18
N ASN A 193 15.94 -1.36 -2.86
CA ASN A 193 15.89 -0.96 -4.27
C ASN A 193 16.37 0.48 -4.45
N ARG A 194 17.24 0.72 -5.44
CA ARG A 194 17.80 2.03 -5.77
C ARG A 194 17.64 2.41 -7.24
N PHE A 195 17.17 1.50 -8.07
CA PHE A 195 17.16 1.69 -9.52
C PHE A 195 15.84 1.36 -10.19
N CYS A 196 15.14 0.31 -9.75
CA CYS A 196 13.85 -0.07 -10.30
C CYS A 196 12.82 1.02 -9.98
N THR A 197 12.22 1.60 -11.02
CA THR A 197 11.17 2.62 -10.90
C THR A 197 10.15 2.50 -12.04
N GLY A 198 8.91 2.93 -11.80
CA GLY A 198 7.81 2.87 -12.77
C GLY A 198 7.29 1.46 -13.05
N GLN A 199 7.64 0.49 -12.20
CA GLN A 199 7.22 -0.91 -12.40
C GLN A 199 5.99 -1.25 -11.58
N ASN A 200 5.15 -2.09 -12.17
CA ASN A 200 4.00 -2.73 -11.53
C ASN A 200 4.36 -4.20 -11.37
N ILE A 201 4.58 -4.64 -10.14
CA ILE A 201 5.14 -5.96 -9.82
C ILE A 201 4.02 -6.85 -9.32
N LEU A 202 3.57 -7.75 -10.20
CA LEU A 202 2.56 -8.76 -9.88
C LEU A 202 3.21 -9.89 -9.08
N ILE A 203 2.62 -10.18 -7.90
CA ILE A 203 3.13 -11.18 -6.94
C ILE A 203 2.01 -12.14 -6.53
#